data_5790254f98bc200ad56015d0a39a1d88
#
_entry.id   5790254f98bc200ad56015d0a39a1d88
#
_cell.length_a   1.000
_cell.length_b   1.000
_cell.length_c   1.000
_cell.angle_alpha   90.00
_cell.angle_beta   90.00
_cell.angle_gamma   90.00
#
_symmetry.space_group_name_H-M   'P 1'
#
loop_
_entity.id
_entity.type
_entity.pdbx_description
1 polymer ?
#
loop_
_entity_poly.entity_id
_entity_poly.type
_entity_poly.pdbx_seq_one_letter_code
_entity_poly.pdbx_strand_id
1 'polypeptide(L)'
;MMNRVTSASTQYGVGLIEVLVAVLVLSIGFLGIAALQAMSMSTNNSAMARSMATVASYSILDAMRADIVNAKNGAYNGTVAAATPAAPASGATAAVPANSSACPGAGSTLATFQLNRWCGQLSSNLGSSTNTTGKINCTGAGECTVTITFDDSRAGAGGSSTQQVVTKAIL
;
A
#
# COMPACT_ATOMS: atom_id res chain seq x y z
N MET A 1 -84.45 12.59 -0.69
CA MET A 1 -83.57 12.30 0.45
C MET A 1 -82.57 11.26 0.02
N MET A 2 -81.32 11.66 -0.23
CA MET A 2 -80.23 10.83 -0.71
C MET A 2 -79.44 10.32 0.48
N ASN A 3 -79.53 9.01 0.75
CA ASN A 3 -78.78 8.39 1.87
C ASN A 3 -77.33 8.17 1.41
N ARG A 4 -76.40 8.90 2.01
CA ARG A 4 -74.93 8.65 1.83
C ARG A 4 -74.51 7.46 2.71
N VAL A 5 -74.17 6.37 2.06
CA VAL A 5 -73.53 5.24 2.71
C VAL A 5 -72.04 5.62 2.90
N THR A 6 -71.63 5.89 4.12
CA THR A 6 -70.23 6.04 4.49
C THR A 6 -69.61 4.66 4.67
N SER A 7 -68.76 4.27 3.74
CA SER A 7 -67.90 3.07 3.89
C SER A 7 -66.88 3.33 5.03
N ALA A 8 -67.03 2.63 6.13
CA ALA A 8 -66.03 2.57 7.18
C ALA A 8 -64.87 1.73 6.67
N SER A 9 -63.73 2.37 6.39
CA SER A 9 -62.48 1.68 6.12
C SER A 9 -61.96 1.06 7.42
N THR A 10 -61.94 -0.26 7.48
CA THR A 10 -61.29 -1.02 8.57
C THR A 10 -59.79 -0.75 8.54
N GLN A 11 -59.30 0.05 9.45
CA GLN A 11 -57.84 0.20 9.69
C GLN A 11 -57.37 -1.07 10.39
N TYR A 12 -56.59 -1.88 9.68
CA TYR A 12 -55.83 -2.96 10.30
C TYR A 12 -54.66 -2.33 11.07
N GLY A 13 -54.66 -2.44 12.39
CA GLY A 13 -53.54 -2.05 13.24
C GLY A 13 -52.37 -2.98 12.99
N VAL A 14 -51.19 -2.41 12.66
CA VAL A 14 -49.93 -3.16 12.56
C VAL A 14 -49.64 -3.84 13.91
N GLY A 15 -49.53 -5.17 13.91
CA GLY A 15 -49.29 -5.94 15.13
C GLY A 15 -47.88 -5.66 15.66
N LEU A 16 -47.78 -5.58 16.98
CA LEU A 16 -46.50 -5.35 17.69
C LEU A 16 -45.44 -6.38 17.27
N ILE A 17 -45.85 -7.62 16.97
CA ILE A 17 -44.96 -8.68 16.48
C ILE A 17 -44.45 -8.41 15.07
N GLU A 18 -45.23 -7.78 14.20
CA GLU A 18 -44.82 -7.44 12.85
C GLU A 18 -43.67 -6.40 12.84
N VAL A 19 -43.77 -5.38 13.72
CA VAL A 19 -42.69 -4.38 13.90
C VAL A 19 -41.44 -5.04 14.45
N LEU A 20 -41.57 -5.96 15.43
CA LEU A 20 -40.42 -6.67 15.99
C LEU A 20 -39.70 -7.52 14.94
N VAL A 21 -40.44 -8.26 14.12
CA VAL A 21 -39.89 -9.08 13.03
C VAL A 21 -39.26 -8.18 11.95
N ALA A 22 -39.89 -7.07 11.60
CA ALA A 22 -39.35 -6.11 10.62
C ALA A 22 -38.02 -5.52 11.08
N VAL A 23 -37.91 -5.10 12.34
CA VAL A 23 -36.65 -4.55 12.91
C VAL A 23 -35.57 -5.64 13.00
N LEU A 24 -35.93 -6.87 13.32
CA LEU A 24 -35.00 -8.00 13.36
C LEU A 24 -34.40 -8.29 11.97
N VAL A 25 -35.25 -8.38 10.94
CA VAL A 25 -34.79 -8.59 9.56
C VAL A 25 -33.95 -7.43 9.06
N LEU A 26 -34.35 -6.19 9.37
CA LEU A 26 -33.58 -4.99 9.04
C LEU A 26 -32.21 -4.99 9.69
N SER A 27 -32.11 -5.39 10.96
CA SER A 27 -30.86 -5.47 11.71
C SER A 27 -29.87 -6.47 11.09
N ILE A 28 -30.35 -7.64 10.68
CA ILE A 28 -29.53 -8.64 9.97
C ILE A 28 -29.05 -8.08 8.62
N GLY A 29 -29.93 -7.37 7.89
CA GLY A 29 -29.56 -6.71 6.63
C GLY A 29 -28.45 -5.68 6.80
N PHE A 30 -28.52 -4.83 7.83
CA PHE A 30 -27.49 -3.85 8.11
C PHE A 30 -26.16 -4.49 8.51
N LEU A 31 -26.14 -5.58 9.28
CA LEU A 31 -24.91 -6.30 9.61
C LEU A 31 -24.25 -6.86 8.35
N GLY A 32 -25.02 -7.38 7.39
CA GLY A 32 -24.50 -7.86 6.11
C GLY A 32 -23.84 -6.74 5.29
N ILE A 33 -24.48 -5.58 5.20
CA ILE A 33 -23.94 -4.42 4.47
C ILE A 33 -22.67 -3.90 5.17
N ALA A 34 -22.65 -3.83 6.50
CA ALA A 34 -21.48 -3.38 7.26
C ALA A 34 -20.26 -4.29 7.03
N ALA A 35 -20.47 -5.62 6.98
CA ALA A 35 -19.41 -6.59 6.68
C ALA A 35 -18.83 -6.38 5.26
N LEU A 36 -19.68 -6.16 4.26
CA LEU A 36 -19.26 -5.89 2.88
C LEU A 36 -18.48 -4.58 2.77
N GLN A 37 -18.89 -3.53 3.49
CA GLN A 37 -18.17 -2.25 3.51
C GLN A 37 -16.76 -2.39 4.11
N ALA A 38 -16.63 -3.12 5.23
CA ALA A 38 -15.33 -3.38 5.85
C ALA A 38 -14.39 -4.14 4.89
N MET A 39 -14.90 -5.14 4.18
CA MET A 39 -14.14 -5.90 3.19
C MET A 39 -13.72 -5.03 1.99
N SER A 40 -14.61 -4.16 1.52
CA SER A 40 -14.32 -3.22 0.43
C SER A 40 -13.20 -2.24 0.80
N MET A 41 -13.22 -1.68 2.01
CA MET A 41 -12.16 -0.78 2.47
C MET A 41 -10.80 -1.48 2.55
N SER A 42 -10.75 -2.70 3.04
CA SER A 42 -9.53 -3.51 3.11
C SER A 42 -8.94 -3.76 1.72
N THR A 43 -9.79 -4.14 0.75
CA THR A 43 -9.37 -4.36 -0.65
C THR A 43 -8.87 -3.08 -1.31
N ASN A 44 -9.53 -1.94 -1.06
CA ASN A 44 -9.10 -0.64 -1.59
C ASN A 44 -7.73 -0.23 -1.05
N ASN A 45 -7.46 -0.44 0.24
CA ASN A 45 -6.16 -0.14 0.84
C ASN A 45 -5.04 -0.99 0.21
N SER A 46 -5.29 -2.27 -0.06
CA SER A 46 -4.35 -3.14 -0.77
C SER A 46 -4.07 -2.65 -2.20
N ALA A 47 -5.12 -2.32 -2.95
CA ALA A 47 -4.98 -1.79 -4.30
C ALA A 47 -4.17 -0.48 -4.31
N MET A 48 -4.41 0.40 -3.34
CA MET A 48 -3.66 1.65 -3.17
C MET A 48 -2.19 1.39 -2.85
N ALA A 49 -1.87 0.47 -1.92
CA ALA A 49 -0.49 0.12 -1.58
C ALA A 49 0.27 -0.43 -2.81
N ARG A 50 -0.34 -1.31 -3.60
CA ARG A 50 0.24 -1.82 -4.86
C ARG A 50 0.47 -0.71 -5.88
N SER A 51 -0.48 0.22 -6.02
CA SER A 51 -0.32 1.39 -6.88
C SER A 51 0.85 2.27 -6.43
N MET A 52 0.96 2.55 -5.13
CA MET A 52 2.07 3.34 -4.57
C MET A 52 3.41 2.64 -4.76
N ALA A 53 3.49 1.32 -4.60
CA ALA A 53 4.70 0.54 -4.89
C ALA A 53 5.09 0.64 -6.37
N THR A 54 4.12 0.58 -7.28
CA THR A 54 4.36 0.74 -8.71
C THR A 54 4.89 2.14 -9.04
N VAL A 55 4.28 3.19 -8.50
CA VAL A 55 4.75 4.59 -8.65
C VAL A 55 6.17 4.75 -8.11
N ALA A 56 6.46 4.18 -6.93
CA ALA A 56 7.80 4.21 -6.36
C ALA A 56 8.84 3.49 -7.24
N SER A 57 8.46 2.38 -7.89
CA SER A 57 9.32 1.68 -8.85
C SER A 57 9.68 2.58 -10.05
N TYR A 58 8.70 3.27 -10.62
CA TYR A 58 8.96 4.20 -11.72
C TYR A 58 9.77 5.40 -11.29
N SER A 59 9.54 5.93 -10.09
CA SER A 59 10.29 7.05 -9.55
C SER A 59 11.80 6.76 -9.48
N ILE A 60 12.19 5.59 -8.97
CA ILE A 60 13.62 5.24 -8.90
C ILE A 60 14.18 4.89 -10.29
N LEU A 61 13.40 4.30 -11.20
CA LEU A 61 13.83 4.06 -12.57
C LEU A 61 14.11 5.37 -13.32
N ASP A 62 13.29 6.40 -13.12
CA ASP A 62 13.53 7.72 -13.72
C ASP A 62 14.77 8.40 -13.13
N ALA A 63 14.97 8.27 -11.81
CA ALA A 63 16.20 8.73 -11.18
C ALA A 63 17.45 8.04 -11.75
N MET A 64 17.39 6.72 -11.99
CA MET A 64 18.48 5.96 -12.60
C MET A 64 18.69 6.33 -14.09
N ARG A 65 17.63 6.68 -14.82
CA ARG A 65 17.77 7.20 -16.20
C ARG A 65 18.51 8.53 -16.28
N ALA A 66 18.31 9.39 -15.27
CA ALA A 66 19.05 10.64 -15.15
C ALA A 66 20.53 10.43 -14.81
N ASP A 67 20.89 9.26 -14.27
CA ASP A 67 22.26 8.88 -13.84
C ASP A 67 22.64 7.51 -14.41
N ILE A 68 22.45 7.34 -15.71
CA ILE A 68 22.55 6.05 -16.41
C ILE A 68 23.95 5.39 -16.28
N VAL A 69 25.01 6.18 -16.23
CA VAL A 69 26.40 5.67 -16.11
C VAL A 69 26.58 4.98 -14.78
N ASN A 70 26.20 5.63 -13.70
CA ASN A 70 26.31 5.08 -12.35
C ASN A 70 25.34 3.92 -12.14
N ALA A 71 24.13 3.97 -12.75
CA ALA A 71 23.17 2.88 -12.71
C ALA A 71 23.72 1.61 -13.36
N LYS A 72 24.31 1.70 -14.55
CA LYS A 72 24.97 0.59 -15.25
C LYS A 72 26.20 0.07 -14.52
N ASN A 73 26.90 0.93 -13.79
CA ASN A 73 28.04 0.57 -12.94
C ASN A 73 27.60 -0.04 -11.59
N GLY A 74 26.29 -0.21 -11.35
CA GLY A 74 25.76 -0.85 -10.16
C GLY A 74 25.70 0.03 -8.91
N ALA A 75 25.87 1.35 -9.02
CA ALA A 75 25.82 2.28 -7.87
C ALA A 75 24.47 2.30 -7.14
N TYR A 76 23.42 1.86 -7.80
CA TYR A 76 22.07 1.73 -7.22
C TYR A 76 21.74 0.32 -6.75
N ASN A 77 22.61 -0.67 -7.04
CA ASN A 77 22.36 -2.06 -6.71
C ASN A 77 22.38 -2.28 -5.20
N GLY A 78 21.42 -3.03 -4.71
CA GLY A 78 21.31 -3.36 -3.30
C GLY A 78 19.87 -3.45 -2.83
N THR A 79 19.73 -3.60 -1.51
CA THR A 79 18.43 -3.64 -0.83
C THR A 79 18.40 -2.54 0.23
N VAL A 80 17.36 -1.74 0.23
CA VAL A 80 17.06 -0.77 1.29
C VAL A 80 15.82 -1.24 2.05
N ALA A 81 15.81 -1.08 3.38
CA ALA A 81 14.63 -1.33 4.19
C ALA A 81 14.06 -0.01 4.68
N ALA A 82 12.76 0.16 4.57
CA ALA A 82 12.04 1.37 4.97
C ALA A 82 11.81 1.44 6.49
N ALA A 83 12.79 0.98 7.27
CA ALA A 83 12.81 1.16 8.72
C ALA A 83 13.24 2.58 9.07
N THR A 84 12.79 3.08 10.23
CA THR A 84 13.27 4.35 10.77
C THR A 84 14.79 4.29 10.88
N PRO A 85 15.56 5.27 10.37
CA PRO A 85 17.00 5.25 10.50
C PRO A 85 17.38 5.19 11.98
N ALA A 86 18.24 4.25 12.35
CA ALA A 86 18.95 4.37 13.61
C ALA A 86 19.69 5.70 13.60
N ALA A 87 19.63 6.48 14.70
CA ALA A 87 20.31 7.76 14.81
C ALA A 87 21.76 7.63 14.29
N PRO A 88 22.28 8.61 13.52
CA PRO A 88 23.58 8.50 12.92
C PRO A 88 24.65 8.32 14.01
N ALA A 89 25.31 7.18 13.98
CA ALA A 89 26.57 7.05 14.70
C ALA A 89 27.54 8.04 14.05
N SER A 90 27.91 9.08 14.78
CA SER A 90 28.85 10.11 14.35
C SER A 90 30.12 9.46 13.77
N GLY A 91 30.39 9.67 12.48
CA GLY A 91 31.71 9.47 11.91
C GLY A 91 31.89 8.42 10.81
N ALA A 92 30.85 7.85 10.22
CA ALA A 92 31.02 6.88 9.14
C ALA A 92 30.60 7.46 7.78
N THR A 93 31.59 7.66 6.89
CA THR A 93 31.40 7.73 5.45
C THR A 93 30.96 6.35 4.96
N ALA A 94 29.65 6.08 5.00
CA ALA A 94 29.15 4.76 4.69
C ALA A 94 28.87 4.64 3.19
N ALA A 95 29.67 3.84 2.51
CA ALA A 95 29.21 3.07 1.36
C ALA A 95 27.93 2.30 1.81
N VAL A 96 26.87 2.35 1.01
CA VAL A 96 25.63 1.63 1.30
C VAL A 96 25.96 0.14 1.39
N PRO A 97 25.84 -0.51 2.56
CA PRO A 97 26.05 -1.94 2.64
C PRO A 97 24.97 -2.64 1.81
N ALA A 98 25.35 -3.66 1.07
CA ALA A 98 24.47 -4.40 0.13
C ALA A 98 23.20 -4.99 0.78
N ASN A 99 23.07 -4.93 2.11
CA ASN A 99 21.93 -5.36 2.91
C ASN A 99 21.75 -4.42 4.11
N SER A 100 21.19 -3.24 3.90
CA SER A 100 20.83 -2.37 5.03
C SER A 100 19.45 -2.69 5.58
N SER A 101 19.37 -2.87 6.90
CA SER A 101 18.08 -2.98 7.62
C SER A 101 17.42 -1.61 7.84
N ALA A 102 17.93 -0.55 7.25
CA ALA A 102 17.41 0.82 7.36
C ALA A 102 17.64 1.60 6.07
N CYS A 103 17.01 2.76 5.94
CA CYS A 103 17.28 3.67 4.83
C CYS A 103 18.76 4.12 4.87
N PRO A 104 19.45 4.14 3.71
CA PRO A 104 20.81 4.67 3.64
C PRO A 104 20.82 6.12 4.12
N GLY A 105 21.88 6.55 4.80
CA GLY A 105 22.08 7.96 5.13
C GLY A 105 22.16 8.81 3.85
N ALA A 106 21.93 10.12 3.98
CA ALA A 106 22.17 11.05 2.89
C ALA A 106 23.68 11.04 2.55
N GLY A 107 24.04 10.34 1.48
CA GLY A 107 25.43 10.22 1.03
C GLY A 107 25.87 11.39 0.15
N SER A 108 27.17 11.45 -0.15
CA SER A 108 27.78 12.49 -0.98
C SER A 108 27.59 12.27 -2.49
N THR A 109 27.12 11.11 -2.92
CA THR A 109 26.87 10.79 -4.33
C THR A 109 25.40 10.95 -4.71
N LEU A 110 25.14 11.25 -5.98
CA LEU A 110 23.77 11.36 -6.48
C LEU A 110 22.96 10.07 -6.25
N ALA A 111 23.59 8.92 -6.48
CA ALA A 111 22.94 7.61 -6.28
C ALA A 111 22.52 7.41 -4.81
N THR A 112 23.40 7.68 -3.85
CA THR A 112 23.07 7.54 -2.42
C THR A 112 22.00 8.51 -1.97
N PHE A 113 22.00 9.75 -2.47
CA PHE A 113 20.94 10.73 -2.20
C PHE A 113 19.58 10.27 -2.75
N GLN A 114 19.55 9.77 -3.98
CA GLN A 114 18.32 9.28 -4.60
C GLN A 114 17.79 8.02 -3.90
N LEU A 115 18.68 7.09 -3.52
CA LEU A 115 18.30 5.91 -2.73
C LEU A 115 17.73 6.27 -1.37
N ASN A 116 18.33 7.26 -0.67
CA ASN A 116 17.80 7.77 0.59
C ASN A 116 16.40 8.34 0.42
N ARG A 117 16.20 9.21 -0.57
CA ARG A 117 14.89 9.81 -0.87
C ARG A 117 13.85 8.76 -1.23
N TRP A 118 14.23 7.79 -2.07
CA TRP A 118 13.35 6.69 -2.47
C TRP A 118 12.97 5.81 -1.28
N CYS A 119 13.92 5.47 -0.42
CA CYS A 119 13.65 4.72 0.81
C CYS A 119 12.67 5.48 1.72
N GLY A 120 12.80 6.80 1.86
CA GLY A 120 11.83 7.64 2.56
C GLY A 120 10.43 7.60 1.94
N GLN A 121 10.33 7.55 0.61
CA GLN A 121 9.04 7.38 -0.09
C GLN A 121 8.41 6.00 0.20
N LEU A 122 9.20 4.93 0.23
CA LEU A 122 8.71 3.60 0.61
C LEU A 122 8.16 3.60 2.04
N SER A 123 8.90 4.22 2.97
CA SER A 123 8.49 4.35 4.37
C SER A 123 7.17 5.10 4.53
N SER A 124 7.02 6.25 3.85
CA SER A 124 5.83 7.09 3.96
C SER A 124 4.58 6.48 3.31
N ASN A 125 4.75 5.77 2.19
CA ASN A 125 3.63 5.27 1.38
C ASN A 125 3.22 3.83 1.73
N LEU A 126 4.18 2.98 2.11
CA LEU A 126 3.95 1.54 2.35
C LEU A 126 4.14 1.14 3.82
N GLY A 127 4.55 2.09 4.65
CA GLY A 127 4.79 1.89 6.07
C GLY A 127 6.25 1.68 6.43
N SER A 128 6.65 2.29 7.56
CA SER A 128 7.99 2.19 8.13
C SER A 128 8.16 0.85 8.83
N SER A 129 8.81 -0.09 8.15
CA SER A 129 9.03 -1.46 8.64
C SER A 129 10.28 -2.06 8.00
N THR A 130 10.94 -2.97 8.72
CA THR A 130 12.02 -3.79 8.17
C THR A 130 11.54 -4.75 7.07
N ASN A 131 10.24 -5.07 7.04
CA ASN A 131 9.60 -5.90 6.02
C ASN A 131 9.27 -5.10 4.75
N THR A 132 9.19 -3.76 4.85
CA THR A 132 9.06 -2.90 3.67
C THR A 132 10.44 -2.68 3.08
N THR A 133 10.74 -3.34 1.97
CA THR A 133 12.05 -3.30 1.34
C THR A 133 11.95 -2.93 -0.13
N GLY A 134 13.01 -2.27 -0.61
CA GLY A 134 13.21 -2.02 -2.02
C GLY A 134 14.55 -2.60 -2.48
N LYS A 135 14.52 -3.52 -3.44
CA LYS A 135 15.71 -4.13 -4.02
C LYS A 135 15.88 -3.68 -5.46
N ILE A 136 17.08 -3.25 -5.80
CA ILE A 136 17.46 -2.86 -7.15
C ILE A 136 18.60 -3.76 -7.61
N ASN A 137 18.48 -4.25 -8.83
CA ASN A 137 19.53 -5.01 -9.51
C ASN A 137 19.60 -4.57 -10.97
N CYS A 138 20.65 -3.86 -11.32
CA CYS A 138 20.97 -3.44 -12.69
C CYS A 138 22.19 -4.18 -13.22
N THR A 139 22.15 -4.53 -14.49
CA THR A 139 23.29 -5.11 -15.22
C THR A 139 24.03 -4.02 -15.97
N GLY A 140 25.30 -4.28 -16.35
CA GLY A 140 26.08 -3.37 -17.19
C GLY A 140 25.46 -3.12 -18.58
N ALA A 141 24.57 -4.01 -19.05
CA ALA A 141 23.81 -3.82 -20.28
C ALA A 141 22.66 -2.81 -20.12
N GLY A 142 22.33 -2.40 -18.88
CA GLY A 142 21.25 -1.46 -18.58
C GLY A 142 19.91 -2.12 -18.27
N GLU A 143 19.85 -3.44 -18.15
CA GLU A 143 18.65 -4.12 -17.65
C GLU A 143 18.55 -3.95 -16.14
N CYS A 144 17.51 -3.31 -15.67
CA CYS A 144 17.25 -3.08 -14.25
C CYS A 144 15.98 -3.77 -13.80
N THR A 145 16.05 -4.44 -12.66
CA THR A 145 14.92 -5.01 -11.95
C THR A 145 14.78 -4.32 -10.61
N VAL A 146 13.61 -3.73 -10.36
CA VAL A 146 13.21 -3.13 -9.08
C VAL A 146 12.17 -4.04 -8.46
N THR A 147 12.44 -4.52 -7.25
CA THR A 147 11.50 -5.34 -6.46
C THR A 147 11.17 -4.60 -5.17
N ILE A 148 9.89 -4.28 -4.98
CA ILE A 148 9.40 -3.68 -3.73
C ILE A 148 8.59 -4.72 -3.00
N THR A 149 8.96 -4.99 -1.74
CA THR A 149 8.25 -5.89 -0.84
C THR A 149 7.62 -5.07 0.28
N PHE A 150 6.37 -5.36 0.63
CA PHE A 150 5.66 -4.68 1.71
C PHE A 150 4.63 -5.60 2.37
N ASP A 151 4.16 -5.22 3.56
CA ASP A 151 3.15 -5.95 4.31
C ASP A 151 1.75 -5.48 3.90
N ASP A 152 1.00 -6.39 3.29
CA ASP A 152 -0.39 -6.21 2.88
C ASP A 152 -1.35 -7.16 3.62
N SER A 153 -0.93 -7.70 4.77
CA SER A 153 -1.73 -8.67 5.54
C SER A 153 -3.10 -8.15 5.97
N ARG A 154 -3.27 -6.82 6.04
CA ARG A 154 -4.54 -6.16 6.37
C ARG A 154 -5.58 -6.21 5.25
N ALA A 155 -5.20 -6.65 4.05
CA ALA A 155 -6.12 -6.81 2.92
C ALA A 155 -7.06 -8.03 3.03
N GLY A 156 -7.04 -8.76 4.15
CA GLY A 156 -7.88 -9.94 4.37
C GLY A 156 -7.45 -11.13 3.52
N ALA A 157 -8.39 -11.86 2.93
CA ALA A 157 -8.13 -13.12 2.22
C ALA A 157 -7.20 -13.03 1.00
N GLY A 158 -6.93 -11.82 0.49
CA GLY A 158 -6.00 -11.58 -0.64
C GLY A 158 -4.68 -10.93 -0.21
N GLY A 159 -4.50 -10.63 1.07
CA GLY A 159 -3.31 -9.98 1.59
C GLY A 159 -2.18 -10.95 1.95
N SER A 160 -0.95 -10.43 1.94
CA SER A 160 0.25 -11.17 2.34
C SER A 160 1.19 -10.26 3.12
N SER A 161 1.85 -10.80 4.12
CA SER A 161 2.90 -10.08 4.86
C SER A 161 4.15 -9.80 4.01
N THR A 162 4.24 -10.41 2.83
CA THR A 162 5.37 -10.31 1.90
C THR A 162 4.89 -10.10 0.47
N GLN A 163 3.95 -9.15 0.29
CA GLN A 163 3.48 -8.77 -1.05
C GLN A 163 4.61 -8.13 -1.84
N GLN A 164 4.74 -8.49 -3.12
CA GLN A 164 5.81 -7.99 -3.98
C GLN A 164 5.27 -7.34 -5.25
N VAL A 165 5.92 -6.25 -5.63
CA VAL A 165 5.77 -5.61 -6.95
C VAL A 165 7.14 -5.64 -7.62
N VAL A 166 7.21 -6.25 -8.79
CA VAL A 166 8.46 -6.37 -9.58
C VAL A 166 8.30 -5.59 -10.88
N THR A 167 9.19 -4.63 -11.10
CA THR A 167 9.22 -3.82 -12.32
C THR A 167 10.57 -4.02 -13.00
N LYS A 168 10.55 -4.33 -14.29
CA LYS A 168 11.75 -4.47 -15.11
C LYS A 168 11.77 -3.38 -16.18
N ALA A 169 12.94 -2.80 -16.40
CA ALA A 169 13.15 -1.77 -17.41
C ALA A 169 14.56 -1.88 -18.01
N ILE A 170 14.71 -1.37 -19.21
CA ILE A 170 16.00 -1.09 -19.85
C ILE A 170 16.23 0.42 -19.70
N LEU A 171 17.41 0.80 -19.22
CA LEU A 171 17.85 2.19 -19.06
C LEU A 171 18.55 2.70 -20.30
#